data_60077133d789899fdbe247c8b4b91c47
#
_entry.id   60077133d789899fdbe247c8b4b91c47
#
_cell.length_a   1.000
_cell.length_b   1.000
_cell.length_c   1.000
_cell.angle_alpha   90.00
_cell.angle_beta   90.00
_cell.angle_gamma   90.00
#
_symmetry.space_group_name_H-M   'P 1'
#
loop_
_entity.id
_entity.type
_entity.pdbx_description
1 polymer ?
#
loop_
_entity_poly.entity_id
_entity_poly.type
_entity_poly.pdbx_seq_one_letter_code
_entity_poly.pdbx_strand_id
1 'polypeptide(L)'
;DQLYSLHTGNNLISYPLPECGAIEEVLPQDVQDCIGSIMSEGNSAQNLRNDWGGSLQTLCPNEGYWFVSECDYIEFTFVEPTSLARQQVLNPSPYPYNQSSQQAFYFFENIDNIHEGDFVLAYNGETVIGAREWTGEIIDVPAMGDDGNGFTAGYIQTGSIPTFKLLSGNKLT
;
A
#
# COMPACT_ATOMS: atom_id res chain seq x y z
N ASP A 1 -15.56 -18.88 -12.88
CA ASP A 1 -14.27 -18.17 -12.73
C ASP A 1 -14.35 -16.89 -13.59
N GLN A 2 -14.07 -15.75 -12.95
CA GLN A 2 -14.08 -14.46 -13.65
C GLN A 2 -12.71 -14.22 -14.29
N LEU A 3 -12.70 -13.97 -15.61
CA LEU A 3 -11.49 -13.61 -16.35
C LEU A 3 -11.25 -12.11 -16.22
N TYR A 4 -10.03 -11.73 -15.87
CA TYR A 4 -9.54 -10.37 -15.84
C TYR A 4 -8.50 -10.16 -16.95
N SER A 5 -8.44 -8.96 -17.48
CA SER A 5 -7.39 -8.55 -18.40
C SER A 5 -6.75 -7.24 -17.91
N LEU A 6 -5.43 -7.20 -17.91
CA LEU A 6 -4.64 -6.04 -17.52
C LEU A 6 -3.89 -5.50 -18.73
N HIS A 7 -3.73 -4.18 -18.77
CA HIS A 7 -2.87 -3.46 -19.70
C HIS A 7 -1.74 -2.77 -18.94
N THR A 8 -0.71 -2.33 -19.63
CA THR A 8 0.39 -1.55 -19.03
C THR A 8 -0.15 -0.36 -18.23
N GLY A 9 0.38 -0.15 -17.03
CA GLY A 9 -0.01 0.91 -16.11
C GLY A 9 -1.12 0.49 -15.16
N ASN A 10 -1.98 1.42 -14.78
CA ASN A 10 -2.95 1.24 -13.70
C ASN A 10 -4.23 0.53 -14.16
N ASN A 11 -4.63 -0.52 -13.46
CA ASN A 11 -5.84 -1.28 -13.67
C ASN A 11 -6.63 -1.39 -12.35
N LEU A 12 -7.89 -1.01 -12.34
CA LEU A 12 -8.75 -1.19 -11.16
C LEU A 12 -9.42 -2.55 -11.21
N ILE A 13 -9.12 -3.38 -10.23
CA ILE A 13 -9.57 -4.77 -10.13
C ILE A 13 -10.34 -4.97 -8.82
N SER A 14 -11.48 -5.62 -8.89
CA SER A 14 -12.20 -6.12 -7.71
C SER A 14 -11.78 -7.56 -7.42
N TYR A 15 -11.56 -7.88 -6.16
CA TYR A 15 -11.26 -9.26 -5.75
C TYR A 15 -12.56 -10.10 -5.68
N PRO A 16 -12.67 -11.22 -6.44
CA PRO A 16 -13.93 -11.91 -6.63
C PRO A 16 -14.18 -13.09 -5.68
N LEU A 17 -13.13 -13.55 -4.97
CA LEU A 17 -13.23 -14.75 -4.15
C LEU A 17 -13.87 -14.42 -2.80
N PRO A 18 -14.56 -15.40 -2.15
CA PRO A 18 -15.30 -15.16 -0.91
C PRO A 18 -14.42 -15.03 0.34
N GLU A 19 -13.19 -15.52 0.27
CA GLU A 19 -12.22 -15.50 1.39
C GLU A 19 -11.01 -14.64 1.03
N CYS A 20 -10.40 -13.99 2.04
CA CYS A 20 -9.15 -13.29 1.83
C CYS A 20 -8.04 -14.28 1.50
N GLY A 21 -7.17 -13.92 0.55
CA GLY A 21 -6.01 -14.72 0.20
C GLY A 21 -4.73 -13.89 0.17
N ALA A 22 -3.59 -14.50 0.51
CA ALA A 22 -2.30 -13.86 0.35
C ALA A 22 -2.04 -13.57 -1.14
N ILE A 23 -1.41 -12.43 -1.43
CA ILE A 23 -1.18 -11.99 -2.83
C ILE A 23 -0.47 -13.09 -3.63
N GLU A 24 0.56 -13.72 -3.03
CA GLU A 24 1.34 -14.78 -3.66
C GLU A 24 0.56 -16.08 -3.89
N GLU A 25 -0.52 -16.32 -3.13
CA GLU A 25 -1.36 -17.52 -3.30
C GLU A 25 -2.46 -17.33 -4.36
N VAL A 26 -3.05 -16.13 -4.39
CA VAL A 26 -4.25 -15.87 -5.22
C VAL A 26 -3.95 -15.34 -6.61
N LEU A 27 -2.73 -14.87 -6.86
CA LEU A 27 -2.26 -14.47 -8.19
C LEU A 27 -1.39 -15.56 -8.82
N PRO A 28 -1.68 -15.99 -10.07
CA PRO A 28 -0.78 -16.85 -10.83
C PRO A 28 0.62 -16.24 -10.95
N GLN A 29 1.66 -17.07 -11.00
CA GLN A 29 3.05 -16.59 -11.00
C GLN A 29 3.37 -15.70 -12.21
N ASP A 30 2.88 -16.04 -13.38
CA ASP A 30 3.06 -15.25 -14.61
C ASP A 30 2.40 -13.85 -14.50
N VAL A 31 1.31 -13.75 -13.73
CA VAL A 31 0.68 -12.47 -13.41
C VAL A 31 1.52 -11.68 -12.41
N GLN A 32 2.01 -12.33 -11.35
CA GLN A 32 2.90 -11.69 -10.38
C GLN A 32 4.15 -11.11 -11.08
N ASP A 33 4.73 -11.85 -12.04
CA ASP A 33 5.90 -11.40 -12.79
C ASP A 33 5.62 -10.11 -13.62
N CYS A 34 4.35 -9.85 -13.91
CA CYS A 34 3.88 -8.66 -14.64
C CYS A 34 3.47 -7.49 -13.75
N ILE A 35 3.25 -7.70 -12.46
CA ILE A 35 2.76 -6.65 -11.55
C ILE A 35 3.91 -6.04 -10.75
N GLY A 36 4.13 -4.74 -10.90
CA GLY A 36 5.11 -3.99 -10.12
C GLY A 36 4.61 -3.62 -8.72
N SER A 37 3.33 -3.27 -8.62
CA SER A 37 2.71 -2.93 -7.31
C SER A 37 1.20 -3.10 -7.32
N ILE A 38 0.64 -3.27 -6.11
CA ILE A 38 -0.81 -3.29 -5.86
C ILE A 38 -1.09 -2.27 -4.76
N MET A 39 -2.16 -1.49 -4.92
CA MET A 39 -2.54 -0.45 -3.97
C MET A 39 -4.02 -0.53 -3.64
N SER A 40 -4.34 -0.22 -2.39
CA SER A 40 -5.69 0.02 -1.90
C SER A 40 -5.77 1.34 -1.14
N GLU A 41 -6.84 1.60 -0.41
CA GLU A 41 -6.97 2.80 0.41
C GLU A 41 -5.96 2.77 1.58
N GLY A 42 -4.92 3.59 1.47
CA GLY A 42 -3.89 3.74 2.51
C GLY A 42 -2.90 2.58 2.65
N ASN A 43 -2.97 1.54 1.82
CA ASN A 43 -2.09 0.37 1.86
C ASN A 43 -1.53 0.06 0.48
N SER A 44 -0.31 -0.46 0.43
CA SER A 44 0.28 -0.91 -0.82
C SER A 44 1.19 -2.12 -0.65
N ALA A 45 1.40 -2.83 -1.76
CA ALA A 45 2.39 -3.88 -1.89
C ALA A 45 3.27 -3.58 -3.11
N GLN A 46 4.57 -3.75 -2.97
CA GLN A 46 5.53 -3.69 -4.05
C GLN A 46 6.09 -5.09 -4.32
N ASN A 47 6.15 -5.45 -5.58
CA ASN A 47 6.78 -6.70 -6.00
C ASN A 47 8.30 -6.60 -5.91
N LEU A 48 8.90 -7.41 -5.06
CA LEU A 48 10.36 -7.51 -4.85
C LEU A 48 10.97 -8.70 -5.62
N ARG A 49 10.31 -9.15 -6.68
CA ARG A 49 10.65 -10.25 -7.60
C ARG A 49 10.37 -11.66 -7.11
N ASN A 50 10.29 -11.92 -5.83
CA ASN A 50 9.94 -13.24 -5.26
C ASN A 50 9.20 -13.08 -3.93
N ASP A 51 8.84 -11.85 -3.58
CA ASP A 51 8.19 -11.50 -2.34
C ASP A 51 7.40 -10.21 -2.51
N TRP A 52 6.44 -9.95 -1.63
CA TRP A 52 5.64 -8.74 -1.62
C TRP A 52 5.94 -7.91 -0.38
N GLY A 53 6.61 -6.76 -0.57
CA GLY A 53 6.90 -5.81 0.51
C GLY A 53 5.82 -4.75 0.65
N GLY A 54 5.58 -4.31 1.89
CA GLY A 54 4.60 -3.27 2.23
C GLY A 54 3.47 -3.77 3.12
N SER A 55 2.49 -2.91 3.36
CA SER A 55 1.40 -3.19 4.30
C SER A 55 0.23 -3.99 3.70
N LEU A 56 0.13 -4.07 2.38
CA LEU A 56 -0.89 -4.86 1.70
C LEU A 56 -0.35 -6.28 1.44
N GLN A 57 -0.73 -7.23 2.27
CA GLN A 57 -0.29 -8.62 2.17
C GLN A 57 -1.38 -9.55 1.65
N THR A 58 -2.65 -9.12 1.74
CA THR A 58 -3.81 -9.94 1.38
C THR A 58 -4.80 -9.16 0.55
N LEU A 59 -5.48 -9.86 -0.37
CA LEU A 59 -6.63 -9.35 -1.10
C LEU A 59 -7.90 -9.93 -0.47
N CYS A 60 -8.91 -9.09 -0.25
CA CYS A 60 -10.13 -9.46 0.45
C CYS A 60 -11.39 -9.17 -0.39
N PRO A 61 -12.50 -9.93 -0.17
CA PRO A 61 -13.76 -9.73 -0.89
C PRO A 61 -14.36 -8.35 -0.62
N ASN A 62 -15.09 -7.85 -1.61
CA ASN A 62 -15.75 -6.53 -1.62
C ASN A 62 -14.79 -5.33 -1.60
N GLU A 63 -13.52 -5.55 -1.85
CA GLU A 63 -12.51 -4.49 -1.99
C GLU A 63 -12.06 -4.35 -3.44
N GLY A 64 -11.62 -3.14 -3.79
CA GLY A 64 -11.02 -2.80 -5.07
C GLY A 64 -9.55 -2.45 -4.91
N TYR A 65 -8.75 -2.87 -5.89
CA TYR A 65 -7.31 -2.71 -5.87
C TYR A 65 -6.81 -2.12 -7.18
N TRP A 66 -5.86 -1.22 -7.11
CA TRP A 66 -5.11 -0.74 -8.25
C TRP A 66 -3.90 -1.64 -8.49
N PHE A 67 -3.91 -2.35 -9.61
CA PHE A 67 -2.79 -3.17 -10.08
C PHE A 67 -1.98 -2.35 -11.08
N VAL A 68 -0.70 -2.16 -10.82
CA VAL A 68 0.24 -1.50 -11.74
C VAL A 68 0.95 -2.58 -12.54
N SER A 69 0.52 -2.78 -13.78
CA SER A 69 1.11 -3.78 -14.68
C SER A 69 2.26 -3.19 -15.49
N GLU A 70 3.34 -3.94 -15.59
CA GLU A 70 4.51 -3.65 -16.43
C GLU A 70 4.43 -4.33 -17.81
N CYS A 71 3.56 -5.35 -17.95
CA CYS A 71 3.32 -6.04 -19.22
C CYS A 71 2.30 -5.30 -20.07
N ASP A 72 2.42 -5.42 -21.40
CA ASP A 72 1.51 -4.78 -22.35
C ASP A 72 0.08 -5.31 -22.23
N TYR A 73 -0.05 -6.62 -22.04
CA TYR A 73 -1.32 -7.29 -21.86
C TYR A 73 -1.14 -8.65 -21.19
N ILE A 74 -1.98 -8.95 -20.20
CA ILE A 74 -2.09 -10.28 -19.60
C ILE A 74 -3.53 -10.57 -19.17
N GLU A 75 -3.97 -11.81 -19.33
CA GLU A 75 -5.26 -12.29 -18.82
C GLU A 75 -5.04 -13.32 -17.70
N PHE A 76 -5.91 -13.28 -16.70
CA PHE A 76 -5.84 -14.24 -15.59
C PHE A 76 -7.18 -14.44 -14.90
N THR A 77 -7.26 -15.49 -14.11
CA THR A 77 -8.28 -15.72 -13.09
C THR A 77 -7.58 -15.83 -11.73
N PHE A 78 -8.22 -15.33 -10.69
CA PHE A 78 -7.72 -15.54 -9.33
C PHE A 78 -7.73 -17.03 -8.98
N VAL A 79 -6.75 -17.46 -8.21
CA VAL A 79 -6.63 -18.83 -7.68
C VAL A 79 -7.26 -18.87 -6.29
N GLU A 80 -8.03 -19.93 -6.01
CA GLU A 80 -8.59 -20.16 -4.67
C GLU A 80 -7.45 -20.29 -3.66
N PRO A 81 -7.48 -19.52 -2.54
CA PRO A 81 -6.42 -19.61 -1.54
C PRO A 81 -6.45 -20.98 -0.86
N THR A 82 -5.28 -21.54 -0.61
CA THR A 82 -5.13 -22.82 0.11
C THR A 82 -5.14 -22.65 1.62
N SER A 83 -4.88 -21.43 2.09
CA SER A 83 -4.89 -21.02 3.48
C SER A 83 -5.83 -19.83 3.67
N LEU A 84 -6.50 -19.78 4.83
CA LEU A 84 -7.30 -18.61 5.18
C LEU A 84 -6.36 -17.49 5.63
N ALA A 85 -6.17 -16.49 4.78
CA ALA A 85 -5.50 -15.26 5.15
C ALA A 85 -6.45 -14.35 5.92
N ARG A 86 -5.91 -13.55 6.83
CA ARG A 86 -6.65 -12.48 7.51
C ARG A 86 -6.17 -11.15 7.00
N GLN A 87 -7.13 -10.24 6.80
CA GLN A 87 -6.77 -8.85 6.55
C GLN A 87 -5.83 -8.35 7.66
N GLN A 88 -4.72 -7.76 7.26
CA GLN A 88 -3.77 -7.19 8.22
C GLN A 88 -4.41 -5.98 8.90
N VAL A 89 -4.52 -6.04 10.22
CA VAL A 89 -4.97 -4.90 11.03
C VAL A 89 -3.73 -4.08 11.37
N LEU A 90 -3.61 -2.93 10.74
CA LEU A 90 -2.52 -1.99 11.05
C LEU A 90 -2.83 -1.23 12.35
N ASN A 91 -1.81 -1.02 13.16
CA ASN A 91 -1.94 -0.19 14.34
C ASN A 91 -2.23 1.27 13.92
N PRO A 92 -3.23 1.92 14.54
CA PRO A 92 -3.53 3.31 14.22
C PRO A 92 -2.34 4.20 14.59
N SER A 93 -2.04 5.13 13.70
CA SER A 93 -1.00 6.14 13.98
C SER A 93 -1.38 6.98 15.18
N PRO A 94 -0.42 7.31 16.09
CA PRO A 94 -0.63 8.30 17.12
C PRO A 94 -0.86 9.72 16.57
N TYR A 95 -0.53 9.95 15.30
CA TYR A 95 -0.80 11.20 14.58
C TYR A 95 -1.84 10.92 13.49
N PRO A 96 -3.11 11.31 13.69
CA PRO A 96 -4.18 11.07 12.73
C PRO A 96 -3.99 11.91 11.47
N TYR A 97 -4.36 11.33 10.33
CA TYR A 97 -4.48 12.00 9.05
C TYR A 97 -5.73 11.49 8.31
N ASN A 98 -6.23 12.26 7.36
CA ASN A 98 -7.40 11.89 6.57
C ASN A 98 -6.97 11.17 5.29
N GLN A 99 -7.75 10.19 4.88
CA GLN A 99 -7.58 9.54 3.59
C GLN A 99 -7.88 10.53 2.45
N SER A 100 -7.20 10.34 1.33
CA SER A 100 -7.35 11.13 0.12
C SER A 100 -7.43 10.22 -1.10
N SER A 101 -8.18 10.67 -2.12
CA SER A 101 -8.16 10.02 -3.43
C SER A 101 -6.83 10.23 -4.18
N GLN A 102 -6.01 11.18 -3.74
CA GLN A 102 -4.65 11.39 -4.20
C GLN A 102 -3.68 10.87 -3.14
N GLN A 103 -2.98 9.81 -3.45
CA GLN A 103 -2.02 9.20 -2.53
C GLN A 103 -0.78 8.71 -3.27
N ALA A 104 0.35 8.71 -2.57
CA ALA A 104 1.60 8.08 -3.00
C ALA A 104 2.16 7.25 -1.85
N PHE A 105 2.91 6.20 -2.19
CA PHE A 105 3.55 5.35 -1.19
C PHE A 105 5.06 5.46 -1.32
N TYR A 106 5.73 5.59 -0.19
CA TYR A 106 7.18 5.64 -0.07
C TYR A 106 7.66 4.41 0.68
N PHE A 107 8.45 3.59 0.01
CA PHE A 107 8.96 2.34 0.58
C PHE A 107 10.29 2.58 1.29
N PHE A 108 10.37 2.05 2.52
CA PHE A 108 11.58 2.11 3.35
C PHE A 108 12.03 0.68 3.65
N GLU A 109 13.22 0.30 3.16
CA GLU A 109 13.81 -1.01 3.39
C GLU A 109 14.64 -1.04 4.68
N ASN A 110 15.34 0.07 4.96
CA ASN A 110 16.20 0.20 6.13
C ASN A 110 16.15 1.64 6.66
N ILE A 111 16.08 1.76 7.98
CA ILE A 111 16.12 3.05 8.66
C ILE A 111 17.07 2.92 9.85
N ASP A 112 18.08 3.80 9.91
CA ASP A 112 19.02 3.79 11.03
C ASP A 112 18.37 4.24 12.34
N ASN A 113 18.67 3.52 13.42
CA ASN A 113 18.21 3.84 14.79
C ASN A 113 16.69 3.84 14.99
N ILE A 114 15.95 3.08 14.19
CA ILE A 114 14.52 2.80 14.39
C ILE A 114 14.36 1.42 15.06
N HIS A 115 13.29 1.23 15.83
CA HIS A 115 12.93 -0.03 16.46
C HIS A 115 11.52 -0.43 16.07
N GLU A 116 11.22 -1.72 16.08
CA GLU A 116 9.86 -2.21 15.89
C GLU A 116 8.89 -1.51 16.85
N GLY A 117 7.76 -1.05 16.32
CA GLY A 117 6.77 -0.26 17.04
C GLY A 117 6.98 1.26 16.98
N ASP A 118 8.12 1.74 16.48
CA ASP A 118 8.30 3.15 16.14
C ASP A 118 7.50 3.51 14.86
N PHE A 119 7.25 4.80 14.63
CA PHE A 119 6.51 5.25 13.46
C PHE A 119 7.35 6.11 12.53
N VAL A 120 7.14 5.92 11.22
CA VAL A 120 7.57 6.86 10.18
C VAL A 120 6.38 7.72 9.79
N LEU A 121 6.52 9.04 9.92
CA LEU A 121 5.48 10.03 9.62
C LEU A 121 5.85 10.82 8.38
N ALA A 122 4.89 10.96 7.44
CA ALA A 122 5.01 11.83 6.28
C ALA A 122 4.40 13.20 6.58
N TYR A 123 5.10 14.27 6.16
CA TYR A 123 4.71 15.66 6.41
C TYR A 123 4.67 16.49 5.13
N ASN A 124 3.69 17.41 5.08
CA ASN A 124 3.75 18.62 4.25
C ASN A 124 3.88 19.83 5.18
N GLY A 125 5.09 20.41 5.28
CA GLY A 125 5.39 21.43 6.28
C GLY A 125 5.20 20.90 7.71
N GLU A 126 4.22 21.43 8.43
CA GLU A 126 3.86 21.01 9.81
C GLU A 126 2.68 20.02 9.83
N THR A 127 2.05 19.74 8.69
CA THR A 127 0.87 18.88 8.58
C THR A 127 1.28 17.43 8.37
N VAL A 128 0.79 16.50 9.23
CA VAL A 128 0.92 15.07 9.01
C VAL A 128 -0.01 14.66 7.87
N ILE A 129 0.54 13.98 6.88
CA ILE A 129 -0.18 13.52 5.69
C ILE A 129 -0.11 12.00 5.51
N GLY A 130 0.56 11.30 6.40
CA GLY A 130 0.65 9.84 6.42
C GLY A 130 1.52 9.34 7.55
N ALA A 131 1.37 8.07 7.87
CA ALA A 131 2.14 7.42 8.92
C ALA A 131 2.13 5.89 8.73
N ARG A 132 3.22 5.24 9.14
CA ARG A 132 3.34 3.79 9.18
C ARG A 132 4.20 3.36 10.37
N GLU A 133 3.76 2.32 11.07
CA GLU A 133 4.56 1.64 12.08
C GLU A 133 5.71 0.87 11.41
N TRP A 134 6.90 0.93 12.00
CA TRP A 134 8.03 0.13 11.59
C TRP A 134 7.90 -1.29 12.16
N THR A 135 7.89 -2.28 11.30
CA THR A 135 7.71 -3.70 11.65
C THR A 135 9.01 -4.50 11.66
N GLY A 136 10.16 -3.87 11.37
CA GLY A 136 11.43 -4.56 11.19
C GLY A 136 11.69 -5.03 9.75
N GLU A 137 10.69 -4.91 8.88
CA GLU A 137 10.74 -5.27 7.46
C GLU A 137 10.44 -4.05 6.59
N ILE A 138 10.41 -4.22 5.27
CA ILE A 138 10.06 -3.14 4.35
C ILE A 138 8.63 -2.64 4.62
N ILE A 139 8.49 -1.33 4.80
CA ILE A 139 7.20 -0.66 4.99
C ILE A 139 6.90 0.31 3.85
N ASP A 140 5.61 0.54 3.60
CA ASP A 140 5.08 1.55 2.71
C ASP A 140 4.49 2.71 3.52
N VAL A 141 5.10 3.87 3.51
CA VAL A 141 4.55 5.04 4.19
C VAL A 141 3.65 5.81 3.22
N PRO A 142 2.33 5.92 3.48
CA PRO A 142 1.45 6.71 2.64
C PRO A 142 1.75 8.20 2.79
N ALA A 143 1.59 8.95 1.70
CA ALA A 143 1.58 10.40 1.68
C ALA A 143 0.31 10.86 0.95
N MET A 144 -0.64 11.38 1.71
CA MET A 144 -1.93 11.81 1.20
C MET A 144 -1.82 13.21 0.58
N GLY A 145 -2.37 13.36 -0.64
CA GLY A 145 -2.42 14.62 -1.37
C GLY A 145 -3.69 15.42 -1.10
N ASP A 146 -3.66 16.69 -1.46
CA ASP A 146 -4.83 17.56 -1.49
C ASP A 146 -5.71 17.20 -2.71
N ASP A 147 -6.83 16.57 -2.48
CA ASP A 147 -7.81 16.15 -3.50
C ASP A 147 -8.95 17.16 -3.69
N GLY A 148 -8.83 18.33 -3.08
CA GLY A 148 -9.84 19.40 -3.13
C GLY A 148 -10.95 19.27 -2.10
N ASN A 149 -10.93 18.23 -1.25
CA ASN A 149 -11.82 18.13 -0.12
C ASN A 149 -11.33 18.99 1.06
N GLY A 150 -12.27 19.59 1.82
CA GLY A 150 -11.89 20.38 2.99
C GLY A 150 -11.11 19.62 4.07
N PHE A 151 -11.23 18.29 4.11
CA PHE A 151 -10.51 17.40 5.04
C PHE A 151 -9.04 17.20 4.68
N THR A 152 -8.66 17.41 3.42
CA THR A 152 -7.29 17.28 2.91
C THR A 152 -6.67 18.64 2.57
N ALA A 153 -7.35 19.74 2.95
CA ALA A 153 -6.82 21.09 2.76
C ALA A 153 -5.46 21.26 3.46
N GLY A 154 -4.45 21.68 2.70
CA GLY A 154 -3.06 21.81 3.19
C GLY A 154 -2.22 20.54 3.07
N TYR A 155 -2.78 19.47 2.50
CA TYR A 155 -2.01 18.28 2.14
C TYR A 155 -1.11 18.56 0.93
N ILE A 156 -0.23 17.60 0.62
CA ILE A 156 0.78 17.79 -0.41
C ILE A 156 0.14 17.90 -1.81
N GLN A 157 0.70 18.78 -2.64
CA GLN A 157 0.27 18.92 -4.04
C GLN A 157 1.02 17.95 -4.94
N THR A 158 0.37 17.51 -6.02
CA THR A 158 1.00 16.66 -7.03
C THR A 158 2.35 17.26 -7.52
N GLY A 159 3.39 16.44 -7.52
CA GLY A 159 4.74 16.83 -7.91
C GLY A 159 5.60 17.39 -6.77
N SER A 160 5.03 17.60 -5.57
CA SER A 160 5.81 17.95 -4.37
C SER A 160 6.32 16.68 -3.68
N ILE A 161 7.39 16.84 -2.89
CA ILE A 161 8.01 15.73 -2.14
C ILE A 161 7.75 15.93 -0.66
N PRO A 162 7.19 14.94 0.06
CA PRO A 162 6.98 15.03 1.51
C PRO A 162 8.32 14.98 2.26
N THR A 163 8.31 15.46 3.49
CA THR A 163 9.39 15.20 4.45
C THR A 163 8.99 14.07 5.40
N PHE A 164 9.96 13.30 5.86
CA PHE A 164 9.72 12.19 6.78
C PHE A 164 10.38 12.45 8.12
N LYS A 165 9.69 12.07 9.19
CA LYS A 165 10.20 12.14 10.55
C LYS A 165 9.98 10.82 11.26
N LEU A 166 10.89 10.48 12.16
CA LEU A 166 10.78 9.29 13.01
C LEU A 166 10.15 9.65 14.35
N LEU A 167 9.18 8.87 14.77
CA LEU A 167 8.60 8.93 16.10
C LEU A 167 9.02 7.67 16.87
N SER A 168 9.97 7.80 17.78
CA SER A 168 10.40 6.75 18.69
C SER A 168 9.95 7.07 20.11
N GLY A 169 9.01 6.28 20.62
CA GLY A 169 8.31 6.59 21.85
C GLY A 169 7.58 7.94 21.74
N ASN A 170 8.00 8.94 22.53
CA ASN A 170 7.44 10.31 22.48
C ASN A 170 8.40 11.34 21.82
N LYS A 171 9.47 10.88 21.18
CA LYS A 171 10.46 11.76 20.56
C LYS A 171 10.32 11.74 19.05
N LEU A 172 10.09 12.91 18.49
CA LEU A 172 10.08 13.16 17.04
C LEU A 172 11.45 13.65 16.59
N THR A 173 12.01 13.04 15.52
CA THR A 173 13.33 13.39 14.94
C THR A 173 13.28 13.41 13.42
#